data_6386f176f5c12e6fd97a3709900cad4a
#
_entry.id   6386f176f5c12e6fd97a3709900cad4a
#
_cell.length_a   1.000
_cell.length_b   1.000
_cell.length_c   1.000
_cell.angle_alpha   90.00
_cell.angle_beta   90.00
_cell.angle_gamma   90.00
#
_symmetry.space_group_name_H-M   'P 1'
#
loop_
_entity.id
_entity.type
_entity.pdbx_description
1 polymer ?
#
loop_
_entity_poly.entity_id
_entity_poly.type
_entity_poly.pdbx_seq_one_letter_code
_entity_poly.pdbx_strand_id
1 'polypeptide(L)'
;ELKIGFFGLENPETQTKTNPELIKGLKFLSRDEMTNAAQEQIDSLKSDGADIIIGIVHLGVDKSSEPNTSYELYRNVTGLDFMIDGHSHTVMTEYGEDRLPIQSTGSNFKYIGVIVIDNATKEIESNALIDVSTLTENDAAVEAKANEIIAKIDAEFGYVVAKTDVDLNGDKAPGNRTQETNLGDLITDAMRAKGLADGVSELGGQTVYVKGGEARLADGTLAGSVL
;
A
#
# COMPACT_ATOMS: atom_id res chain seq x y z
N GLU A 1 32.67 14.24 -0.63
CA GLU A 1 31.26 14.34 -1.02
C GLU A 1 30.66 12.95 -1.09
N LEU A 2 29.45 12.75 -0.53
CA LEU A 2 28.72 11.46 -0.58
C LEU A 2 27.71 11.55 -1.73
N LYS A 3 27.74 10.56 -2.63
CA LYS A 3 26.78 10.43 -3.74
C LYS A 3 25.89 9.20 -3.53
N ILE A 4 24.60 9.40 -3.34
CA ILE A 4 23.63 8.34 -3.13
C ILE A 4 22.79 8.19 -4.39
N GLY A 5 22.73 6.97 -4.93
CA GLY A 5 21.87 6.60 -6.05
C GLY A 5 20.56 5.99 -5.57
N PHE A 6 19.45 6.38 -6.20
CA PHE A 6 18.12 5.83 -5.91
C PHE A 6 17.49 5.26 -7.17
N PHE A 7 16.79 4.14 -7.02
CA PHE A 7 15.86 3.63 -8.03
C PHE A 7 14.55 3.21 -7.37
N GLY A 8 13.48 3.09 -8.14
CA GLY A 8 12.15 2.73 -7.64
C GLY A 8 11.57 1.50 -8.32
N LEU A 9 10.81 0.69 -7.56
CA LEU A 9 10.06 -0.44 -8.08
C LEU A 9 8.69 -0.53 -7.43
N GLU A 10 7.70 -0.95 -8.24
CA GLU A 10 6.33 -1.21 -7.82
C GLU A 10 6.00 -2.70 -7.98
N ASN A 11 5.20 -3.25 -7.06
CA ASN A 11 4.75 -4.63 -7.15
C ASN A 11 3.89 -4.85 -8.40
N PRO A 12 4.22 -5.85 -9.24
CA PRO A 12 3.44 -6.15 -10.44
C PRO A 12 1.96 -6.45 -10.20
N GLU A 13 1.58 -6.88 -9.00
CA GLU A 13 0.18 -7.13 -8.65
C GLU A 13 -0.71 -5.88 -8.65
N THR A 14 -0.12 -4.68 -8.61
CA THR A 14 -0.81 -3.41 -8.77
C THR A 14 -1.62 -3.35 -10.05
N GLN A 15 -1.17 -4.06 -11.10
CA GLN A 15 -1.93 -4.20 -12.35
C GLN A 15 -3.33 -4.77 -12.15
N THR A 16 -3.50 -5.68 -11.19
CA THR A 16 -4.77 -6.38 -10.94
C THR A 16 -5.53 -5.84 -9.73
N LYS A 17 -4.88 -5.04 -8.91
CA LYS A 17 -5.45 -4.50 -7.66
C LYS A 17 -5.83 -3.02 -7.74
N THR A 18 -5.50 -2.35 -8.85
CA THR A 18 -5.79 -0.94 -9.08
C THR A 18 -6.87 -0.78 -10.16
N ASN A 19 -7.61 0.33 -10.10
CA ASN A 19 -8.56 0.68 -11.15
C ASN A 19 -7.84 0.73 -12.51
N PRO A 20 -8.28 -0.07 -13.51
CA PRO A 20 -7.62 -0.16 -14.81
C PRO A 20 -7.48 1.18 -15.55
N GLU A 21 -8.41 2.12 -15.34
CA GLU A 21 -8.34 3.46 -15.96
C GLU A 21 -7.17 4.28 -15.44
N LEU A 22 -6.75 4.07 -14.17
CA LEU A 22 -5.65 4.81 -13.56
C LEU A 22 -4.26 4.30 -13.99
N ILE A 23 -4.19 3.09 -14.50
CA ILE A 23 -2.94 2.45 -14.96
C ILE A 23 -2.88 2.31 -16.47
N LYS A 24 -3.81 2.92 -17.19
CA LYS A 24 -3.87 2.87 -18.65
C LYS A 24 -2.59 3.42 -19.27
N GLY A 25 -1.99 2.63 -20.16
CA GLY A 25 -0.73 2.97 -20.82
C GLY A 25 0.54 2.62 -20.03
N LEU A 26 0.41 2.10 -18.80
CA LEU A 26 1.53 1.52 -18.06
C LEU A 26 1.71 0.04 -18.42
N LYS A 27 2.97 -0.37 -18.55
CA LYS A 27 3.36 -1.78 -18.66
C LYS A 27 4.00 -2.20 -17.34
N PHE A 28 3.41 -3.16 -16.66
CA PHE A 28 4.02 -3.79 -15.49
C PHE A 28 4.96 -4.90 -15.94
N LEU A 29 6.13 -4.95 -15.33
CA LEU A 29 7.13 -5.96 -15.60
C LEU A 29 6.76 -7.27 -14.88
N SER A 30 7.09 -8.41 -15.45
CA SER A 30 7.09 -9.68 -14.74
C SER A 30 8.18 -9.69 -13.66
N ARG A 31 8.17 -10.69 -12.77
CA ARG A 31 9.19 -10.83 -11.73
C ARG A 31 10.62 -10.81 -12.29
N ASP A 32 10.87 -11.61 -13.31
CA ASP A 32 12.22 -11.74 -13.88
C ASP A 32 12.63 -10.46 -14.61
N GLU A 33 11.71 -9.83 -15.35
CA GLU A 33 11.95 -8.52 -15.97
C GLU A 33 12.24 -7.44 -14.93
N MET A 34 11.52 -7.45 -13.79
CA MET A 34 11.70 -6.50 -12.69
C MET A 34 13.09 -6.67 -12.03
N THR A 35 13.52 -7.91 -11.77
CA THR A 35 14.83 -8.21 -11.22
C THR A 35 15.95 -7.74 -12.16
N ASN A 36 15.81 -8.01 -13.45
CA ASN A 36 16.78 -7.56 -14.45
C ASN A 36 16.82 -6.03 -14.54
N ALA A 37 15.65 -5.37 -14.56
CA ALA A 37 15.58 -3.91 -14.58
C ALA A 37 16.21 -3.29 -13.31
N ALA A 38 16.02 -3.90 -12.14
CA ALA A 38 16.66 -3.47 -10.90
C ALA A 38 18.19 -3.55 -11.03
N GLN A 39 18.72 -4.68 -11.54
CA GLN A 39 20.17 -4.86 -11.72
C GLN A 39 20.72 -3.83 -12.72
N GLU A 40 20.04 -3.57 -13.83
CA GLU A 40 20.44 -2.55 -14.80
C GLU A 40 20.51 -1.15 -14.16
N GLN A 41 19.55 -0.80 -13.30
CA GLN A 41 19.56 0.49 -12.59
C GLN A 41 20.71 0.57 -11.57
N ILE A 42 20.96 -0.50 -10.82
CA ILE A 42 22.08 -0.59 -9.88
C ILE A 42 23.40 -0.38 -10.61
N ASP A 43 23.61 -1.08 -11.73
CA ASP A 43 24.84 -1.00 -12.51
C ASP A 43 25.02 0.40 -13.12
N SER A 44 23.94 1.02 -13.60
CA SER A 44 23.95 2.39 -14.11
C SER A 44 24.34 3.40 -13.02
N LEU A 45 23.71 3.31 -11.85
CA LEU A 45 23.99 4.21 -10.71
C LEU A 45 25.45 4.07 -10.24
N LYS A 46 25.98 2.84 -10.23
CA LYS A 46 27.41 2.60 -9.94
C LYS A 46 28.32 3.21 -10.99
N SER A 47 27.98 3.05 -12.25
CA SER A 47 28.73 3.66 -13.37
C SER A 47 28.75 5.18 -13.29
N ASP A 48 27.66 5.77 -12.81
CA ASP A 48 27.54 7.21 -12.57
C ASP A 48 28.28 7.68 -11.30
N GLY A 49 28.92 6.77 -10.59
CA GLY A 49 29.76 7.03 -9.43
C GLY A 49 28.97 7.20 -8.12
N ALA A 50 27.84 6.51 -7.96
CA ALA A 50 27.18 6.45 -6.67
C ALA A 50 28.02 5.66 -5.67
N ASP A 51 28.18 6.22 -4.47
CA ASP A 51 28.88 5.58 -3.35
C ASP A 51 27.98 4.53 -2.68
N ILE A 52 26.66 4.83 -2.60
CA ILE A 52 25.64 4.00 -1.99
C ILE A 52 24.42 3.94 -2.91
N ILE A 53 23.80 2.77 -3.01
CA ILE A 53 22.60 2.55 -3.82
C ILE A 53 21.44 2.10 -2.93
N ILE A 54 20.34 2.84 -2.98
CA ILE A 54 19.14 2.59 -2.20
C ILE A 54 17.96 2.34 -3.14
N GLY A 55 17.29 1.19 -2.98
CA GLY A 55 16.00 0.90 -3.63
C GLY A 55 14.86 1.49 -2.82
N ILE A 56 14.03 2.33 -3.44
CA ILE A 56 12.75 2.77 -2.88
C ILE A 56 11.67 1.93 -3.54
N VAL A 57 11.15 0.94 -2.81
CA VAL A 57 10.32 -0.09 -3.39
C VAL A 57 8.96 -0.21 -2.69
N HIS A 58 7.96 -0.72 -3.39
CA HIS A 58 6.65 -1.03 -2.85
C HIS A 58 6.31 -2.50 -3.16
N LEU A 59 7.13 -3.43 -2.65
CA LEU A 59 7.05 -4.86 -2.94
C LEU A 59 6.40 -5.66 -1.83
N GLY A 60 6.67 -5.30 -0.59
CA GLY A 60 6.24 -6.03 0.59
C GLY A 60 7.17 -7.18 0.96
N VAL A 61 7.01 -7.66 2.19
CA VAL A 61 7.84 -8.74 2.77
C VAL A 61 7.02 -9.90 3.32
N ASP A 62 5.70 -9.81 3.30
CA ASP A 62 4.81 -10.85 3.80
C ASP A 62 4.43 -11.88 2.72
N LYS A 63 3.77 -12.96 3.17
CA LYS A 63 3.36 -14.04 2.29
C LYS A 63 2.38 -13.59 1.19
N SER A 64 1.61 -12.53 1.40
CA SER A 64 0.66 -12.04 0.40
C SER A 64 1.36 -11.35 -0.78
N SER A 65 2.61 -10.94 -0.61
CA SER A 65 3.45 -10.31 -1.62
C SER A 65 4.27 -11.32 -2.45
N GLU A 66 4.30 -12.60 -2.05
CA GLU A 66 5.01 -13.63 -2.81
C GLU A 66 4.43 -13.78 -4.24
N PRO A 67 5.28 -14.03 -5.24
CA PRO A 67 6.73 -14.23 -5.19
C PRO A 67 7.55 -12.92 -5.37
N ASN A 68 6.92 -11.74 -5.29
CA ASN A 68 7.54 -10.45 -5.63
C ASN A 68 8.02 -9.67 -4.40
N THR A 69 8.46 -10.39 -3.36
CA THR A 69 8.89 -9.75 -2.11
C THR A 69 10.23 -9.00 -2.26
N SER A 70 10.42 -8.00 -1.40
CA SER A 70 11.70 -7.30 -1.27
C SER A 70 12.85 -8.23 -0.88
N TYR A 71 12.56 -9.30 -0.12
CA TYR A 71 13.56 -10.32 0.19
C TYR A 71 14.05 -11.06 -1.06
N GLU A 72 13.12 -11.46 -1.92
CA GLU A 72 13.45 -12.13 -3.17
C GLU A 72 14.22 -11.21 -4.12
N LEU A 73 13.82 -9.96 -4.24
CA LEU A 73 14.56 -9.00 -5.04
C LEU A 73 15.98 -8.84 -4.53
N TYR A 74 16.16 -8.59 -3.23
CA TYR A 74 17.48 -8.35 -2.63
C TYR A 74 18.44 -9.53 -2.83
N ARG A 75 17.94 -10.77 -2.70
CA ARG A 75 18.73 -12.00 -2.90
C ARG A 75 19.13 -12.24 -4.36
N ASN A 76 18.45 -11.63 -5.32
CA ASN A 76 18.67 -11.87 -6.75
C ASN A 76 19.35 -10.69 -7.48
N VAL A 77 19.76 -9.64 -6.76
CA VAL A 77 20.55 -8.53 -7.31
C VAL A 77 21.87 -8.40 -6.56
N THR A 78 22.82 -7.73 -7.17
CA THR A 78 24.15 -7.49 -6.58
C THR A 78 24.45 -6.00 -6.55
N GLY A 79 25.01 -5.53 -5.41
CA GLY A 79 25.46 -4.16 -5.27
C GLY A 79 24.38 -3.16 -4.85
N LEU A 80 23.28 -3.66 -4.34
CA LEU A 80 22.29 -2.89 -3.63
C LEU A 80 22.69 -2.81 -2.15
N ASP A 81 22.76 -1.61 -1.60
CA ASP A 81 23.23 -1.40 -0.24
C ASP A 81 22.08 -1.38 0.77
N PHE A 82 20.90 -0.87 0.36
CA PHE A 82 19.72 -0.78 1.23
C PHE A 82 18.40 -0.74 0.44
N MET A 83 17.31 -1.18 1.07
CA MET A 83 15.95 -0.98 0.54
C MET A 83 15.04 -0.32 1.57
N ILE A 84 14.25 0.64 1.11
CA ILE A 84 13.11 1.22 1.82
C ILE A 84 11.86 0.65 1.17
N ASP A 85 11.08 -0.14 1.92
CA ASP A 85 9.93 -0.88 1.40
C ASP A 85 8.60 -0.43 2.03
N GLY A 86 7.51 -0.77 1.37
CA GLY A 86 6.13 -0.55 1.80
C GLY A 86 5.26 -1.78 1.52
N HIS A 87 4.00 -1.56 1.07
CA HIS A 87 3.01 -2.56 0.63
C HIS A 87 2.44 -3.46 1.73
N SER A 88 3.23 -4.28 2.40
CA SER A 88 2.77 -5.23 3.42
C SER A 88 2.45 -4.58 4.79
N HIS A 89 2.68 -3.28 4.94
CA HIS A 89 2.53 -2.54 6.21
C HIS A 89 3.32 -3.16 7.38
N THR A 90 4.38 -3.89 7.07
CA THR A 90 5.23 -4.52 8.08
C THR A 90 6.06 -3.46 8.80
N VAL A 91 6.22 -3.62 10.10
CA VAL A 91 7.15 -2.80 10.90
C VAL A 91 8.43 -3.61 11.11
N MET A 92 9.53 -3.11 10.59
CA MET A 92 10.87 -3.69 10.79
C MET A 92 11.73 -2.68 11.52
N THR A 93 12.04 -2.96 12.80
CA THR A 93 12.71 -2.03 13.71
C THR A 93 14.22 -1.93 13.49
N GLU A 94 14.82 -2.91 12.83
CA GLU A 94 16.24 -2.94 12.52
C GLU A 94 16.46 -3.38 11.07
N TYR A 95 16.47 -4.68 10.85
CA TYR A 95 16.70 -5.30 9.55
C TYR A 95 15.57 -6.30 9.27
N GLY A 96 15.35 -6.61 8.00
CA GLY A 96 14.45 -7.65 7.56
C GLY A 96 14.93 -9.06 7.91
N GLU A 97 14.25 -10.06 7.36
CA GLU A 97 14.62 -11.48 7.50
C GLU A 97 16.09 -11.71 7.11
N ASP A 98 16.76 -12.62 7.79
CA ASP A 98 18.20 -12.88 7.63
C ASP A 98 19.09 -11.63 7.80
N ARG A 99 18.60 -10.60 8.49
CA ARG A 99 19.26 -9.30 8.67
C ARG A 99 19.57 -8.58 7.34
N LEU A 100 18.75 -8.81 6.33
CA LEU A 100 18.86 -8.07 5.08
C LEU A 100 18.58 -6.58 5.33
N PRO A 101 19.32 -5.66 4.67
CA PRO A 101 19.21 -4.22 4.88
C PRO A 101 17.95 -3.65 4.20
N ILE A 102 16.80 -4.01 4.75
CA ILE A 102 15.47 -3.60 4.29
C ILE A 102 14.74 -2.96 5.46
N GLN A 103 14.20 -1.77 5.27
CA GLN A 103 13.39 -1.06 6.25
C GLN A 103 11.95 -0.90 5.74
N SER A 104 10.98 -1.12 6.63
CA SER A 104 9.57 -0.78 6.40
C SER A 104 8.98 -0.17 7.68
N THR A 105 8.26 0.93 7.55
CA THR A 105 7.78 1.76 8.66
C THR A 105 6.31 1.49 9.04
N GLY A 106 5.74 0.39 8.56
CA GLY A 106 4.34 0.07 8.81
C GLY A 106 3.39 0.92 7.98
N SER A 107 2.39 1.50 8.62
CA SER A 107 1.36 2.32 7.96
C SER A 107 0.92 3.49 8.83
N ASN A 108 0.17 4.44 8.23
CA ASN A 108 -0.46 5.56 8.92
C ASN A 108 0.52 6.46 9.70
N PHE A 109 1.73 6.63 9.21
CA PHE A 109 2.77 7.46 9.84
C PHE A 109 3.09 7.07 11.30
N LYS A 110 2.95 5.81 11.68
CA LYS A 110 3.30 5.36 13.03
C LYS A 110 4.78 5.47 13.33
N TYR A 111 5.61 5.29 12.32
CA TYR A 111 7.07 5.34 12.45
C TYR A 111 7.71 6.21 11.38
N ILE A 112 8.82 6.83 11.75
CA ILE A 112 9.76 7.48 10.84
C ILE A 112 11.00 6.61 10.76
N GLY A 113 11.38 6.17 9.55
CA GLY A 113 12.62 5.45 9.31
C GLY A 113 13.80 6.42 9.24
N VAL A 114 14.88 6.10 9.94
CA VAL A 114 16.12 6.89 9.94
C VAL A 114 17.28 5.98 9.57
N ILE A 115 18.01 6.36 8.53
CA ILE A 115 19.22 5.69 8.08
C ILE A 115 20.37 6.69 8.22
N VAL A 116 21.38 6.34 8.99
CA VAL A 116 22.58 7.15 9.15
C VAL A 116 23.71 6.54 8.33
N ILE A 117 24.35 7.38 7.53
CA ILE A 117 25.43 6.99 6.64
C ILE A 117 26.70 7.77 7.04
N ASP A 118 27.78 7.08 7.29
CA ASP A 118 29.07 7.71 7.53
C ASP A 118 29.64 8.28 6.21
N ASN A 119 29.89 9.60 6.21
CA ASN A 119 30.37 10.27 5.02
C ASN A 119 31.84 9.96 4.67
N ALA A 120 32.63 9.47 5.62
CA ALA A 120 34.04 9.12 5.39
C ALA A 120 34.21 7.70 4.89
N THR A 121 33.50 6.75 5.52
CA THR A 121 33.59 5.33 5.15
C THR A 121 32.63 4.95 4.02
N LYS A 122 31.56 5.76 3.80
CA LYS A 122 30.46 5.47 2.85
C LYS A 122 29.66 4.23 3.23
N GLU A 123 29.56 3.94 4.52
CA GLU A 123 28.84 2.80 5.05
C GLU A 123 27.58 3.23 5.81
N ILE A 124 26.56 2.36 5.84
CA ILE A 124 25.37 2.55 6.67
C ILE A 124 25.75 2.25 8.11
N GLU A 125 25.79 3.30 8.93
CA GLU A 125 26.17 3.23 10.35
C GLU A 125 25.01 2.74 11.21
N SER A 126 23.80 3.19 10.92
CA SER A 126 22.62 2.76 11.65
C SER A 126 21.35 2.81 10.82
N ASN A 127 20.40 1.99 11.23
CA ASN A 127 19.04 1.88 10.69
C ASN A 127 18.07 1.77 11.87
N ALA A 128 17.19 2.73 12.05
CA ALA A 128 16.29 2.79 13.19
C ALA A 128 14.88 3.28 12.80
N LEU A 129 13.90 2.94 13.62
CA LEU A 129 12.55 3.49 13.56
C LEU A 129 12.29 4.38 14.77
N ILE A 130 11.77 5.58 14.54
CA ILE A 130 11.28 6.49 15.59
C ILE A 130 9.78 6.34 15.65
N ASP A 131 9.24 5.96 16.81
CA ASP A 131 7.80 5.94 17.05
C ASP A 131 7.28 7.39 17.12
N VAL A 132 6.39 7.75 16.19
CA VAL A 132 5.84 9.10 16.08
C VAL A 132 5.05 9.50 17.33
N SER A 133 4.47 8.54 18.05
CA SER A 133 3.76 8.82 19.30
C SER A 133 4.65 9.38 20.42
N THR A 134 5.97 9.22 20.28
CA THR A 134 6.95 9.77 21.25
C THR A 134 7.33 11.23 20.94
N LEU A 135 6.96 11.75 19.79
CA LEU A 135 7.22 13.12 19.38
C LEU A 135 6.16 14.05 20.00
N THR A 136 6.62 15.12 20.61
CA THR A 136 5.74 16.07 21.35
C THR A 136 5.59 17.41 20.67
N GLU A 137 6.38 17.68 19.64
CA GLU A 137 6.37 18.95 18.91
C GLU A 137 5.76 18.77 17.53
N ASN A 138 4.87 19.69 17.15
CA ASN A 138 4.26 19.76 15.84
C ASN A 138 4.71 21.01 15.10
N ASP A 139 4.88 20.90 13.78
CA ASP A 139 5.00 22.08 12.93
C ASP A 139 3.64 22.80 12.85
N ALA A 140 3.58 24.03 13.31
CA ALA A 140 2.34 24.79 13.42
C ALA A 140 1.66 25.04 12.05
N ALA A 141 2.43 25.16 10.97
CA ALA A 141 1.87 25.38 9.63
C ALA A 141 1.25 24.09 9.08
N VAL A 142 1.90 22.96 9.29
CA VAL A 142 1.38 21.63 8.90
C VAL A 142 0.14 21.29 9.72
N GLU A 143 0.17 21.53 11.05
CA GLU A 143 -0.97 21.31 11.93
C GLU A 143 -2.19 22.17 11.54
N ALA A 144 -1.99 23.46 11.25
CA ALA A 144 -3.05 24.32 10.77
C ALA A 144 -3.68 23.80 9.45
N LYS A 145 -2.86 23.32 8.53
CA LYS A 145 -3.34 22.75 7.27
C LYS A 145 -4.09 21.42 7.46
N ALA A 146 -3.59 20.56 8.33
CA ALA A 146 -4.28 19.31 8.69
C ALA A 146 -5.66 19.61 9.32
N ASN A 147 -5.74 20.54 10.26
CA ASN A 147 -6.98 20.94 10.91
C ASN A 147 -8.00 21.57 9.93
N GLU A 148 -7.53 22.35 8.93
CA GLU A 148 -8.40 22.84 7.86
C GLU A 148 -9.07 21.70 7.07
N ILE A 149 -8.28 20.65 6.75
CA ILE A 149 -8.79 19.49 6.01
C ILE A 149 -9.76 18.68 6.88
N ILE A 150 -9.41 18.43 8.14
CA ILE A 150 -10.28 17.72 9.10
C ILE A 150 -11.60 18.45 9.27
N ALA A 151 -11.57 19.76 9.44
CA ALA A 151 -12.80 20.55 9.60
C ALA A 151 -13.74 20.47 8.37
N LYS A 152 -13.17 20.38 7.15
CA LYS A 152 -13.97 20.17 5.93
C LYS A 152 -14.62 18.79 5.90
N ILE A 153 -13.85 17.75 6.28
CA ILE A 153 -14.36 16.37 6.34
C ILE A 153 -15.46 16.26 7.40
N ASP A 154 -15.24 16.82 8.59
CA ASP A 154 -16.21 16.80 9.67
C ASP A 154 -17.51 17.56 9.33
N ALA A 155 -17.39 18.67 8.60
CA ALA A 155 -18.58 19.43 8.14
C ALA A 155 -19.41 18.63 7.13
N GLU A 156 -18.78 17.77 6.31
CA GLU A 156 -19.45 16.97 5.30
C GLU A 156 -19.94 15.62 5.85
N PHE A 157 -19.14 14.95 6.67
CA PHE A 157 -19.37 13.56 7.10
C PHE A 157 -19.51 13.38 8.62
N GLY A 158 -19.25 14.40 9.44
CA GLY A 158 -19.24 14.29 10.91
C GLY A 158 -20.61 14.20 11.58
N TYR A 159 -21.71 14.23 10.83
CA TYR A 159 -23.05 14.12 11.40
C TYR A 159 -23.48 12.65 11.54
N VAL A 160 -24.23 12.37 12.61
CA VAL A 160 -24.78 11.03 12.85
C VAL A 160 -25.98 10.78 11.96
N VAL A 161 -25.82 9.91 10.95
CA VAL A 161 -26.90 9.55 10.01
C VAL A 161 -27.86 8.51 10.58
N ALA A 162 -27.39 7.61 11.43
CA ALA A 162 -28.18 6.54 12.04
C ALA A 162 -27.51 6.05 13.34
N LYS A 163 -28.28 5.29 14.12
CA LYS A 163 -27.76 4.53 15.28
C LYS A 163 -28.09 3.07 15.09
N THR A 164 -27.25 2.19 15.64
CA THR A 164 -27.47 0.75 15.67
C THR A 164 -27.35 0.25 17.11
N ASP A 165 -28.17 -0.74 17.46
CA ASP A 165 -28.15 -1.40 18.78
C ASP A 165 -27.27 -2.66 18.77
N VAL A 166 -26.64 -2.97 17.62
CA VAL A 166 -25.74 -4.12 17.46
C VAL A 166 -24.40 -3.65 16.94
N ASP A 167 -23.35 -4.34 17.36
CA ASP A 167 -22.01 -4.09 16.84
C ASP A 167 -21.94 -4.51 15.36
N LEU A 168 -21.39 -3.64 14.52
CA LEU A 168 -21.15 -3.92 13.10
C LEU A 168 -19.74 -4.45 12.92
N ASN A 169 -19.62 -5.68 12.42
CA ASN A 169 -18.32 -6.31 12.17
C ASN A 169 -17.67 -5.72 10.91
N GLY A 170 -16.67 -4.86 11.11
CA GLY A 170 -15.86 -4.24 10.06
C GLY A 170 -14.46 -4.85 9.91
N ASP A 171 -14.14 -5.93 10.61
CA ASP A 171 -12.82 -6.56 10.56
C ASP A 171 -12.49 -7.05 9.14
N LYS A 172 -11.19 -7.10 8.82
CA LYS A 172 -10.72 -7.61 7.53
C LYS A 172 -10.79 -9.13 7.47
N ALA A 173 -10.21 -9.81 8.48
CA ALA A 173 -10.10 -11.25 8.55
C ALA A 173 -9.92 -11.72 10.02
N PRO A 174 -10.82 -12.59 10.55
CA PRO A 174 -12.06 -13.00 9.90
C PRO A 174 -13.07 -11.84 9.84
N GLY A 175 -13.61 -11.52 8.68
CA GLY A 175 -14.52 -10.38 8.52
C GLY A 175 -14.86 -10.12 7.06
N ASN A 176 -15.12 -8.87 6.70
CA ASN A 176 -15.65 -8.44 5.40
C ASN A 176 -14.90 -8.97 4.16
N ARG A 177 -13.62 -9.36 4.30
CA ARG A 177 -12.84 -9.90 3.19
C ARG A 177 -12.87 -11.42 3.08
N THR A 178 -13.33 -12.12 4.11
CA THR A 178 -13.20 -13.58 4.21
C THR A 178 -14.50 -14.30 4.49
N GLN A 179 -15.54 -13.57 4.88
CA GLN A 179 -16.85 -14.11 5.22
C GLN A 179 -17.94 -13.04 5.11
N GLU A 180 -19.20 -13.48 5.12
CA GLU A 180 -20.37 -12.62 5.26
C GLU A 180 -20.37 -11.93 6.64
N THR A 181 -20.70 -10.65 6.68
CA THR A 181 -20.78 -9.86 7.91
C THR A 181 -21.96 -8.90 7.86
N ASN A 182 -22.52 -8.56 9.03
CA ASN A 182 -23.65 -7.64 9.10
C ASN A 182 -23.31 -6.22 8.61
N LEU A 183 -22.05 -5.77 8.70
CA LEU A 183 -21.62 -4.52 8.06
C LEU A 183 -21.57 -4.65 6.54
N GLY A 184 -21.05 -5.79 6.04
CA GLY A 184 -21.03 -6.09 4.60
C GLY A 184 -22.44 -6.08 4.01
N ASP A 185 -23.40 -6.73 4.68
CA ASP A 185 -24.80 -6.78 4.28
C ASP A 185 -25.42 -5.37 4.29
N LEU A 186 -25.20 -4.59 5.36
CA LEU A 186 -25.70 -3.22 5.44
C LEU A 186 -25.17 -2.34 4.30
N ILE A 187 -23.89 -2.44 3.98
CA ILE A 187 -23.27 -1.67 2.88
C ILE A 187 -23.88 -2.07 1.53
N THR A 188 -24.01 -3.37 1.27
CA THR A 188 -24.55 -3.85 0.00
C THR A 188 -26.03 -3.53 -0.16
N ASP A 189 -26.81 -3.60 0.92
CA ASP A 189 -28.21 -3.17 0.92
C ASP A 189 -28.36 -1.68 0.68
N ALA A 190 -27.49 -0.86 1.29
CA ALA A 190 -27.48 0.58 1.04
C ALA A 190 -27.14 0.91 -0.43
N MET A 191 -26.13 0.25 -0.99
CA MET A 191 -25.77 0.41 -2.40
C MET A 191 -26.89 -0.01 -3.34
N ARG A 192 -27.56 -1.13 -3.05
CA ARG A 192 -28.72 -1.60 -3.80
C ARG A 192 -29.89 -0.61 -3.73
N ALA A 193 -30.21 -0.12 -2.53
CA ALA A 193 -31.29 0.85 -2.33
C ALA A 193 -31.01 2.16 -3.08
N LYS A 194 -29.76 2.66 -3.04
CA LYS A 194 -29.35 3.86 -3.76
C LYS A 194 -29.41 3.68 -5.27
N GLY A 195 -28.92 2.54 -5.79
CA GLY A 195 -29.00 2.22 -7.21
C GLY A 195 -30.44 2.18 -7.71
N LEU A 196 -31.37 1.53 -6.99
CA LEU A 196 -32.77 1.49 -7.34
C LEU A 196 -33.42 2.90 -7.32
N ALA A 197 -33.06 3.73 -6.33
CA ALA A 197 -33.54 5.11 -6.23
C ALA A 197 -33.04 5.99 -7.39
N ASP A 198 -31.84 5.74 -7.90
CA ASP A 198 -31.25 6.46 -9.04
C ASP A 198 -31.74 5.94 -10.40
N GLY A 199 -32.70 5.01 -10.41
CA GLY A 199 -33.30 4.49 -11.64
C GLY A 199 -32.48 3.42 -12.37
N VAL A 200 -31.48 2.83 -11.68
CA VAL A 200 -30.88 1.59 -12.14
C VAL A 200 -31.94 0.50 -12.01
N SER A 201 -32.71 0.30 -13.09
CA SER A 201 -33.65 -0.81 -13.17
C SER A 201 -32.88 -2.13 -13.00
N GLU A 202 -33.51 -3.11 -12.35
CA GLU A 202 -32.98 -4.47 -12.30
C GLU A 202 -32.45 -4.85 -13.68
N LEU A 203 -31.16 -5.18 -13.77
CA LEU A 203 -30.56 -5.68 -15.01
C LEU A 203 -31.29 -6.94 -15.41
N GLY A 204 -32.36 -6.79 -16.23
CA GLY A 204 -33.12 -7.92 -16.76
C GLY A 204 -33.80 -8.83 -15.75
N GLY A 205 -34.16 -8.33 -14.55
CA GLY A 205 -34.77 -9.14 -13.49
C GLY A 205 -33.79 -10.03 -12.72
N GLN A 206 -32.51 -9.83 -12.89
CA GLN A 206 -31.48 -10.61 -12.18
C GLN A 206 -31.00 -9.85 -10.95
N THR A 207 -30.87 -10.56 -9.83
CA THR A 207 -30.30 -10.02 -8.61
C THR A 207 -28.79 -9.94 -8.76
N VAL A 208 -28.25 -8.74 -8.57
CA VAL A 208 -26.79 -8.52 -8.58
C VAL A 208 -26.25 -8.71 -7.16
N TYR A 209 -25.32 -9.59 -6.98
CA TYR A 209 -24.61 -9.80 -5.72
C TYR A 209 -23.26 -9.10 -5.76
N VAL A 210 -22.99 -8.24 -4.78
CA VAL A 210 -21.67 -7.64 -4.61
C VAL A 210 -20.90 -8.46 -3.57
N LYS A 211 -19.85 -9.14 -4.00
CA LYS A 211 -18.97 -9.91 -3.13
C LYS A 211 -17.52 -9.50 -3.36
N GLY A 212 -16.90 -8.96 -2.32
CA GLY A 212 -15.47 -8.60 -2.38
C GLY A 212 -15.11 -7.51 -3.40
N GLY A 213 -16.03 -6.57 -3.69
CA GLY A 213 -15.82 -5.50 -4.70
C GLY A 213 -16.16 -5.93 -6.13
N GLU A 214 -16.64 -7.15 -6.34
CA GLU A 214 -17.11 -7.62 -7.64
C GLU A 214 -18.65 -7.74 -7.62
N ALA A 215 -19.32 -7.14 -8.60
CA ALA A 215 -20.74 -7.37 -8.84
C ALA A 215 -20.90 -8.64 -9.68
N ARG A 216 -21.63 -9.64 -9.16
CA ARG A 216 -21.93 -10.88 -9.86
C ARG A 216 -23.43 -11.04 -10.05
N LEU A 217 -23.81 -11.58 -11.21
CA LEU A 217 -25.18 -12.04 -11.47
C LEU A 217 -25.47 -13.32 -10.68
N ALA A 218 -26.75 -13.68 -10.54
CA ALA A 218 -27.19 -14.88 -9.82
C ALA A 218 -26.59 -16.19 -10.38
N ASP A 219 -26.18 -16.19 -11.64
CA ASP A 219 -25.49 -17.31 -12.31
C ASP A 219 -23.98 -17.34 -12.07
N GLY A 220 -23.43 -16.38 -11.29
CA GLY A 220 -22.02 -16.25 -10.98
C GLY A 220 -21.18 -15.46 -12.00
N THR A 221 -21.78 -15.01 -13.10
CA THR A 221 -21.07 -14.16 -14.09
C THR A 221 -20.78 -12.77 -13.54
N LEU A 222 -19.64 -12.19 -13.90
CA LEU A 222 -19.27 -10.79 -13.54
C LEU A 222 -20.22 -9.81 -14.23
N ALA A 223 -20.92 -8.98 -13.44
CA ALA A 223 -21.81 -7.93 -13.95
C ALA A 223 -21.08 -6.62 -14.27
N GLY A 224 -19.77 -6.59 -14.07
CA GLY A 224 -18.88 -5.42 -14.19
C GLY A 224 -18.20 -5.11 -12.86
N SER A 225 -17.06 -4.39 -12.90
CA SER A 225 -16.44 -3.87 -11.68
C SER A 225 -17.27 -2.72 -11.14
N VAL A 226 -17.74 -2.85 -9.92
CA VAL A 226 -18.28 -1.71 -9.17
C VAL A 226 -17.06 -0.97 -8.59
N LEU A 227 -16.87 0.26 -9.04
CA LEU A 227 -15.84 1.19 -8.55
C LEU A 227 -16.14 1.66 -7.13
#